data_83965b3a03607432a564812680e66e07
#
_entry.id   83965b3a03607432a564812680e66e07
#
_cell.length_a   1.000
_cell.length_b   1.000
_cell.length_c   1.000
_cell.angle_alpha   90.00
_cell.angle_beta   90.00
_cell.angle_gamma   90.00
#
_symmetry.space_group_name_H-M   'P 1'
#
loop_
_entity.id
_entity.type
_entity.pdbx_description
1 polymer ?
#
loop_
_entity_poly.entity_id
_entity_poly.type
_entity_poly.pdbx_seq_one_letter_code
_entity_poly.pdbx_strand_id
1 'polypeptide(L)'
;MTLQAIIIRADGAFAETEELRRQAFITAFNEAGFSWNINREQFANARRLGSLRDRMSFFVHQYLKRGPDAPDIDQLVAAMHRRACKVFAQLLEQGKLEPRAGIRELVVTARQEGIRLVLAGALKKAEADSLLLHTLGSRGPEAFDVMTFSEEADACLQPDALYRQALTDLGITPQHCLVVEGTVNGSAAAKALGLPVIMTRSAFCLDNTEAADSAGCFEDLPSILARSGERRLEPLSADERADLFAALQQLHSGSYDCDPTSTKGATMRVSDILKIKGSAVKTIEPTATIRALAQGLRLEAVGAMVVKDAKGAVQGIISERDLARGLAEYGNDLPSMQVSVLMTQTVITCAPEDSVAAVAKVMTHRRIRHLPVVINGQLAGLVSIGDVLKHRLDEVQLEANVLRDFALARK
;
A
#
# COMPACT_ATOMS: atom_id res chain seq x y z
N MET A 1 17.84 -9.41 24.94
CA MET A 1 16.89 -8.61 25.76
C MET A 1 15.57 -9.33 25.75
N THR A 2 14.87 -9.43 26.86
CA THR A 2 13.57 -10.16 26.92
C THR A 2 12.43 -9.23 26.51
N LEU A 3 11.57 -9.67 25.64
CA LEU A 3 10.32 -8.99 25.25
C LEU A 3 9.36 -8.99 26.42
N GLN A 4 8.88 -7.80 26.84
CA GLN A 4 7.98 -7.63 27.99
C GLN A 4 6.62 -7.07 27.59
N ALA A 5 6.53 -6.36 26.45
CA ALA A 5 5.27 -5.82 25.96
C ALA A 5 5.21 -5.76 24.44
N ILE A 6 4.00 -5.88 23.90
CA ILE A 6 3.70 -5.68 22.48
C ILE A 6 2.68 -4.53 22.38
N ILE A 7 3.04 -3.52 21.61
CA ILE A 7 2.17 -2.39 21.28
C ILE A 7 1.56 -2.65 19.92
N ILE A 8 0.25 -2.80 19.83
CA ILE A 8 -0.47 -3.05 18.59
C ILE A 8 -1.18 -1.76 18.18
N ARG A 9 -0.92 -1.29 16.98
CA ARG A 9 -1.61 -0.14 16.43
C ARG A 9 -3.05 -0.51 16.04
N ALA A 10 -4.04 0.22 16.55
CA ALA A 10 -5.45 -0.04 16.24
C ALA A 10 -5.72 0.10 14.74
N ASP A 11 -5.18 1.18 14.14
CA ASP A 11 -5.39 1.51 12.73
C ASP A 11 -4.38 0.78 11.84
N GLY A 12 -4.86 -0.16 11.04
CA GLY A 12 -4.09 -0.84 10.00
C GLY A 12 -3.23 -2.01 10.48
N ALA A 13 -2.95 -2.17 11.78
CA ALA A 13 -2.28 -3.34 12.33
C ALA A 13 -3.26 -4.27 13.05
N PHE A 14 -4.08 -3.76 13.95
CA PHE A 14 -5.11 -4.55 14.62
C PHE A 14 -6.27 -4.86 13.66
N ALA A 15 -6.82 -3.80 13.02
CA ALA A 15 -7.93 -3.91 12.07
C ALA A 15 -7.88 -2.77 11.03
N GLU A 16 -8.59 -2.92 9.92
CA GLU A 16 -8.65 -1.91 8.84
C GLU A 16 -9.69 -0.82 9.15
N THR A 17 -9.48 -0.08 10.25
CA THR A 17 -10.40 0.99 10.70
C THR A 17 -10.55 2.12 9.69
N GLU A 18 -9.56 2.36 8.83
CA GLU A 18 -9.60 3.38 7.77
C GLU A 18 -10.70 3.10 6.72
N GLU A 19 -11.06 1.84 6.47
CA GLU A 19 -12.18 1.52 5.59
C GLU A 19 -13.51 1.99 6.18
N LEU A 20 -13.72 1.78 7.48
CA LEU A 20 -14.93 2.29 8.16
C LEU A 20 -14.97 3.82 8.18
N ARG A 21 -13.82 4.48 8.36
CA ARG A 21 -13.71 5.94 8.30
C ARG A 21 -14.06 6.46 6.91
N ARG A 22 -13.59 5.80 5.86
CA ARG A 22 -13.93 6.13 4.47
C ARG A 22 -15.44 6.01 4.22
N GLN A 23 -16.05 4.92 4.67
CA GLN A 23 -17.50 4.71 4.57
C GLN A 23 -18.28 5.76 5.35
N ALA A 24 -17.81 6.13 6.54
CA ALA A 24 -18.41 7.18 7.34
C ALA A 24 -18.37 8.56 6.66
N PHE A 25 -17.29 8.89 5.95
CA PHE A 25 -17.20 10.11 5.15
C PHE A 25 -18.20 10.11 4.00
N ILE A 26 -18.28 9.02 3.23
CA ILE A 26 -19.25 8.89 2.13
C ILE A 26 -20.68 9.00 2.64
N THR A 27 -20.98 8.37 3.78
CA THR A 27 -22.32 8.47 4.40
C THR A 27 -22.63 9.91 4.81
N ALA A 28 -21.68 10.60 5.44
CA ALA A 28 -21.88 12.00 5.84
C ALA A 28 -22.10 12.93 4.63
N PHE A 29 -21.42 12.69 3.51
CA PHE A 29 -21.65 13.42 2.27
C PHE A 29 -23.03 13.16 1.69
N ASN A 30 -23.44 11.90 1.59
CA ASN A 30 -24.75 11.54 1.04
C ASN A 30 -25.91 12.13 1.86
N GLU A 31 -25.82 12.11 3.19
CA GLU A 31 -26.82 12.69 4.08
C GLU A 31 -26.85 14.22 4.02
N ALA A 32 -25.74 14.86 3.66
CA ALA A 32 -25.67 16.30 3.40
C ALA A 32 -26.15 16.67 1.97
N GLY A 33 -26.63 15.69 1.20
CA GLY A 33 -27.15 15.90 -0.16
C GLY A 33 -26.09 15.87 -1.27
N PHE A 34 -24.85 15.44 -0.96
CA PHE A 34 -23.77 15.33 -1.93
C PHE A 34 -23.51 13.88 -2.30
N SER A 35 -23.64 13.54 -3.58
CA SER A 35 -23.32 12.20 -4.10
C SER A 35 -21.82 12.01 -4.34
N TRP A 36 -20.98 12.42 -3.37
CA TRP A 36 -19.52 12.32 -3.50
C TRP A 36 -19.04 10.93 -3.07
N ASN A 37 -18.24 10.32 -3.93
CA ASN A 37 -17.62 9.02 -3.64
C ASN A 37 -16.10 9.17 -3.60
N ILE A 38 -15.52 8.67 -2.51
CA ILE A 38 -14.07 8.68 -2.29
C ILE A 38 -13.59 7.23 -2.40
N ASN A 39 -12.73 6.93 -3.38
CA ASN A 39 -12.13 5.61 -3.46
C ASN A 39 -11.02 5.42 -2.40
N ARG A 40 -10.54 4.18 -2.23
CA ARG A 40 -9.52 3.84 -1.23
C ARG A 40 -8.23 4.62 -1.41
N GLU A 41 -7.78 4.75 -2.64
CA GLU A 41 -6.54 5.46 -2.97
C GLU A 41 -6.62 6.96 -2.62
N GLN A 42 -7.73 7.61 -2.97
CA GLN A 42 -7.98 9.01 -2.61
C GLN A 42 -7.98 9.21 -1.10
N PHE A 43 -8.65 8.31 -0.36
CA PHE A 43 -8.72 8.38 1.10
C PHE A 43 -7.36 8.12 1.76
N ALA A 44 -6.60 7.15 1.24
CA ALA A 44 -5.25 6.85 1.69
C ALA A 44 -4.29 8.03 1.45
N ASN A 45 -4.34 8.66 0.27
CA ASN A 45 -3.54 9.85 -0.04
C ASN A 45 -3.84 11.02 0.88
N ALA A 46 -5.11 11.19 1.29
CA ALA A 46 -5.52 12.26 2.20
C ALA A 46 -4.97 12.09 3.63
N ARG A 47 -4.45 10.91 4.01
CA ARG A 47 -3.82 10.68 5.33
C ARG A 47 -2.63 11.61 5.60
N ARG A 48 -1.97 12.09 4.56
CA ARG A 48 -0.85 13.04 4.65
C ARG A 48 -1.27 14.43 5.13
N LEU A 49 -2.58 14.72 5.11
CA LEU A 49 -3.13 16.03 5.47
C LEU A 49 -3.32 16.25 6.99
N GLY A 50 -3.01 15.24 7.81
CA GLY A 50 -3.13 15.34 9.26
C GLY A 50 -4.46 14.82 9.82
N SER A 51 -5.26 15.66 10.49
CA SER A 51 -6.47 15.26 11.19
C SER A 51 -7.60 14.79 10.26
N LEU A 52 -8.58 14.08 10.81
CA LEU A 52 -9.80 13.70 10.05
C LEU A 52 -10.57 14.93 9.56
N ARG A 53 -10.53 16.03 10.34
CA ARG A 53 -11.15 17.30 9.94
C ARG A 53 -10.43 17.92 8.75
N ASP A 54 -9.09 17.89 8.71
CA ASP A 54 -8.30 18.39 7.56
C ASP A 54 -8.59 17.57 6.30
N ARG A 55 -8.72 16.26 6.44
CA ARG A 55 -9.13 15.39 5.32
C ARG A 55 -10.54 15.71 4.83
N MET A 56 -11.48 15.94 5.74
CA MET A 56 -12.84 16.36 5.40
C MET A 56 -12.84 17.70 4.67
N SER A 57 -12.08 18.69 5.18
CA SER A 57 -11.91 19.98 4.53
C SER A 57 -11.35 19.86 3.12
N PHE A 58 -10.32 19.03 2.93
CA PHE A 58 -9.74 18.76 1.62
C PHE A 58 -10.77 18.24 0.63
N PHE A 59 -11.57 17.22 0.99
CA PHE A 59 -12.57 16.66 0.10
C PHE A 59 -13.71 17.65 -0.19
N VAL A 60 -14.16 18.41 0.81
CA VAL A 60 -15.16 19.45 0.60
C VAL A 60 -14.67 20.50 -0.39
N HIS A 61 -13.44 20.99 -0.24
CA HIS A 61 -12.86 21.97 -1.17
C HIS A 61 -12.63 21.40 -2.58
N GLN A 62 -12.32 20.11 -2.69
CA GLN A 62 -12.09 19.45 -3.97
C GLN A 62 -13.39 19.26 -4.77
N TYR A 63 -14.49 18.94 -4.10
CA TYR A 63 -15.76 18.59 -4.76
C TYR A 63 -16.76 19.72 -4.80
N LEU A 64 -16.72 20.67 -3.86
CA LEU A 64 -17.64 21.79 -3.82
C LEU A 64 -17.25 22.86 -4.83
N LYS A 65 -18.03 22.99 -5.90
CA LYS A 65 -17.86 24.10 -6.84
C LYS A 65 -18.30 25.41 -6.16
N ARG A 66 -17.41 26.39 -6.10
CA ARG A 66 -17.72 27.72 -5.55
C ARG A 66 -18.73 28.44 -6.46
N GLY A 67 -19.85 28.83 -5.89
CA GLY A 67 -20.85 29.72 -6.48
C GLY A 67 -21.15 30.85 -5.52
N PRO A 68 -21.86 31.94 -5.95
CA PRO A 68 -22.20 33.08 -5.10
C PRO A 68 -23.05 32.70 -3.86
N ASP A 69 -23.77 31.58 -3.92
CA ASP A 69 -24.60 31.06 -2.83
C ASP A 69 -23.96 29.88 -2.11
N ALA A 70 -22.61 29.74 -2.17
CA ALA A 70 -21.94 28.63 -1.51
C ALA A 70 -22.10 28.71 0.02
N PRO A 71 -22.41 27.59 0.70
CA PRO A 71 -22.50 27.58 2.16
C PRO A 71 -21.16 27.93 2.80
N ASP A 72 -21.20 28.40 4.05
CA ASP A 72 -19.99 28.55 4.85
C ASP A 72 -19.25 27.22 4.96
N ILE A 73 -18.11 27.12 4.27
CA ILE A 73 -17.36 25.88 4.12
C ILE A 73 -16.90 25.35 5.49
N ASP A 74 -16.51 26.24 6.40
CA ASP A 74 -16.02 25.84 7.72
C ASP A 74 -17.14 25.23 8.57
N GLN A 75 -18.34 25.80 8.51
CA GLN A 75 -19.52 25.23 9.16
C GLN A 75 -19.94 23.89 8.54
N LEU A 76 -19.90 23.79 7.21
CA LEU A 76 -20.19 22.58 6.48
C LEU A 76 -19.20 21.44 6.83
N VAL A 77 -17.90 21.73 6.79
CA VAL A 77 -16.83 20.79 7.18
C VAL A 77 -17.04 20.32 8.62
N ALA A 78 -17.31 21.25 9.55
CA ALA A 78 -17.53 20.90 10.95
C ALA A 78 -18.77 20.00 11.14
N ALA A 79 -19.85 20.27 10.42
CA ALA A 79 -21.07 19.47 10.46
C ALA A 79 -20.85 18.06 9.91
N MET A 80 -20.22 17.96 8.72
CA MET A 80 -19.93 16.69 8.07
C MET A 80 -18.93 15.86 8.90
N HIS A 81 -17.90 16.50 9.45
CA HIS A 81 -16.94 15.82 10.31
C HIS A 81 -17.60 15.24 11.57
N ARG A 82 -18.41 16.04 12.28
CA ARG A 82 -19.17 15.53 13.43
C ARG A 82 -20.08 14.36 13.05
N ARG A 83 -20.73 14.42 11.87
CA ARG A 83 -21.58 13.34 11.38
C ARG A 83 -20.77 12.10 11.06
N ALA A 84 -19.65 12.23 10.35
CA ALA A 84 -18.75 11.12 10.04
C ALA A 84 -18.23 10.42 11.31
N CYS A 85 -17.86 11.15 12.35
CA CYS A 85 -17.48 10.57 13.65
C CYS A 85 -18.61 9.74 14.27
N LYS A 86 -19.85 10.22 14.21
CA LYS A 86 -21.03 9.45 14.71
C LYS A 86 -21.27 8.19 13.90
N VAL A 87 -21.20 8.28 12.57
CA VAL A 87 -21.35 7.12 11.67
C VAL A 87 -20.24 6.10 11.91
N PHE A 88 -19.00 6.55 12.09
CA PHE A 88 -17.88 5.65 12.40
C PHE A 88 -18.13 4.86 13.70
N ALA A 89 -18.55 5.53 14.77
CA ALA A 89 -18.89 4.86 16.03
C ALA A 89 -20.03 3.82 15.82
N GLN A 90 -21.08 4.18 15.09
CA GLN A 90 -22.17 3.26 14.76
C GLN A 90 -21.72 2.04 13.94
N LEU A 91 -20.78 2.23 12.99
CA LEU A 91 -20.24 1.13 12.20
C LEU A 91 -19.39 0.18 13.05
N LEU A 92 -18.66 0.71 14.03
CA LEU A 92 -17.95 -0.11 15.03
C LEU A 92 -18.91 -0.93 15.89
N GLU A 93 -19.99 -0.31 16.38
CA GLU A 93 -21.02 -0.98 17.19
C GLU A 93 -21.77 -2.07 16.41
N GLN A 94 -21.84 -1.98 15.08
CA GLN A 94 -22.42 -3.02 14.23
C GLN A 94 -21.54 -4.26 14.06
N GLY A 95 -20.31 -4.26 14.58
CA GLY A 95 -19.41 -5.39 14.56
C GLY A 95 -18.96 -5.82 13.13
N LYS A 96 -18.93 -4.89 12.18
CA LYS A 96 -18.59 -5.18 10.77
C LYS A 96 -17.07 -5.26 10.51
N LEU A 97 -16.26 -5.09 11.54
CA LEU A 97 -14.82 -5.08 11.42
C LEU A 97 -14.22 -6.34 12.04
N GLU A 98 -13.46 -7.09 11.24
CA GLU A 98 -12.69 -8.22 11.73
C GLU A 98 -11.26 -7.79 12.07
N PRO A 99 -10.64 -8.41 13.08
CA PRO A 99 -9.21 -8.20 13.32
C PRO A 99 -8.42 -8.77 12.16
N ARG A 100 -7.25 -8.22 11.92
CA ARG A 100 -6.36 -8.76 10.90
C ARG A 100 -5.89 -10.16 11.27
N ALA A 101 -5.55 -10.94 10.23
CA ALA A 101 -5.10 -12.31 10.42
C ALA A 101 -3.93 -12.39 11.41
N GLY A 102 -3.98 -13.34 12.33
CA GLY A 102 -2.98 -13.59 13.36
C GLY A 102 -3.08 -12.69 14.62
N ILE A 103 -3.92 -11.66 14.61
CA ILE A 103 -4.07 -10.76 15.78
C ILE A 103 -4.72 -11.48 16.96
N ARG A 104 -5.75 -12.30 16.74
CA ARG A 104 -6.40 -13.07 17.81
C ARG A 104 -5.42 -14.03 18.47
N GLU A 105 -4.66 -14.73 17.64
CA GLU A 105 -3.62 -15.68 18.05
C GLU A 105 -2.50 -14.96 18.81
N LEU A 106 -2.04 -13.82 18.32
CA LEU A 106 -1.03 -13.00 18.99
C LEU A 106 -1.49 -12.59 20.39
N VAL A 107 -2.72 -12.07 20.52
CA VAL A 107 -3.29 -11.63 21.81
C VAL A 107 -3.37 -12.81 22.79
N VAL A 108 -3.87 -13.95 22.36
CA VAL A 108 -3.98 -15.15 23.21
C VAL A 108 -2.59 -15.61 23.66
N THR A 109 -1.66 -15.75 22.73
CA THR A 109 -0.31 -16.25 23.04
C THR A 109 0.48 -15.30 23.91
N ALA A 110 0.42 -13.99 23.63
CA ALA A 110 1.09 -12.99 24.47
C ALA A 110 0.60 -13.02 25.91
N ARG A 111 -0.72 -13.18 26.12
CA ARG A 111 -1.31 -13.33 27.45
C ARG A 111 -0.85 -14.60 28.16
N GLN A 112 -0.75 -15.72 27.46
CA GLN A 112 -0.24 -16.99 28.00
C GLN A 112 1.23 -16.89 28.42
N GLU A 113 2.04 -16.16 27.65
CA GLU A 113 3.46 -15.94 27.92
C GLU A 113 3.72 -14.80 28.92
N GLY A 114 2.68 -14.17 29.48
CA GLY A 114 2.82 -13.08 30.44
C GLY A 114 3.33 -11.77 29.83
N ILE A 115 3.24 -11.60 28.50
CA ILE A 115 3.61 -10.38 27.80
C ILE A 115 2.46 -9.38 27.90
N ARG A 116 2.78 -8.15 28.27
CA ARG A 116 1.79 -7.08 28.36
C ARG A 116 1.38 -6.58 26.99
N LEU A 117 0.10 -6.32 26.82
CA LEU A 117 -0.47 -5.85 25.56
C LEU A 117 -0.94 -4.42 25.67
N VAL A 118 -0.60 -3.62 24.66
CA VAL A 118 -1.05 -2.24 24.51
C VAL A 118 -1.80 -2.10 23.20
N LEU A 119 -2.98 -1.47 23.23
CA LEU A 119 -3.65 -0.97 22.05
C LEU A 119 -3.41 0.53 21.93
N ALA A 120 -2.77 0.97 20.84
CA ALA A 120 -2.49 2.38 20.60
C ALA A 120 -3.23 2.86 19.34
N GLY A 121 -4.01 3.94 19.42
CA GLY A 121 -4.77 4.38 18.24
C GLY A 121 -5.43 5.74 18.37
N ALA A 122 -5.83 6.30 17.23
CA ALA A 122 -6.64 7.51 17.18
C ALA A 122 -8.14 7.16 17.31
N LEU A 123 -8.48 6.48 18.42
CA LEU A 123 -9.83 6.07 18.79
C LEU A 123 -10.20 6.73 20.11
N LYS A 124 -11.49 6.94 20.36
CA LYS A 124 -11.98 7.21 21.70
C LYS A 124 -12.09 5.91 22.48
N LYS A 125 -12.06 6.00 23.81
CA LYS A 125 -12.17 4.81 24.66
C LYS A 125 -13.39 3.94 24.30
N ALA A 126 -14.58 4.53 24.15
CA ALA A 126 -15.78 3.78 23.78
C ALA A 126 -15.69 3.11 22.40
N GLU A 127 -15.00 3.74 21.45
CA GLU A 127 -14.77 3.18 20.12
C GLU A 127 -13.81 1.98 20.19
N ALA A 128 -12.76 2.07 21.01
CA ALA A 128 -11.83 0.98 21.23
C ALA A 128 -12.48 -0.19 21.98
N ASP A 129 -13.26 0.10 23.03
CA ASP A 129 -14.02 -0.93 23.76
C ASP A 129 -14.98 -1.66 22.81
N SER A 130 -15.69 -0.93 21.95
CA SER A 130 -16.57 -1.51 20.94
C SER A 130 -15.80 -2.35 19.93
N LEU A 131 -14.67 -1.86 19.41
CA LEU A 131 -13.80 -2.60 18.51
C LEU A 131 -13.34 -3.93 19.14
N LEU A 132 -12.83 -3.89 20.35
CA LEU A 132 -12.32 -5.07 21.04
C LEU A 132 -13.42 -6.06 21.40
N LEU A 133 -14.59 -5.58 21.82
CA LEU A 133 -15.75 -6.40 22.14
C LEU A 133 -16.19 -7.22 20.92
N HIS A 134 -16.31 -6.59 19.75
CA HIS A 134 -16.79 -7.25 18.54
C HIS A 134 -15.73 -8.12 17.87
N THR A 135 -14.45 -7.78 18.02
CA THR A 135 -13.35 -8.52 17.36
C THR A 135 -12.80 -9.66 18.21
N LEU A 136 -12.71 -9.49 19.53
CA LEU A 136 -12.12 -10.47 20.45
C LEU A 136 -13.13 -11.08 21.43
N GLY A 137 -14.39 -10.63 21.40
CA GLY A 137 -15.45 -11.10 22.30
C GLY A 137 -15.50 -10.31 23.62
N SER A 138 -16.34 -10.77 24.57
CA SER A 138 -16.68 -10.06 25.81
C SER A 138 -15.47 -9.72 26.69
N ARG A 139 -14.40 -10.49 26.63
CA ARG A 139 -13.14 -10.22 27.35
C ARG A 139 -12.11 -9.48 26.52
N GLY A 140 -12.46 -9.02 25.31
CA GLY A 140 -11.55 -8.29 24.42
C GLY A 140 -10.89 -7.07 25.10
N PRO A 141 -11.65 -6.18 25.74
CA PRO A 141 -11.06 -5.03 26.45
C PRO A 141 -10.11 -5.42 27.58
N GLU A 142 -10.40 -6.51 28.32
CA GLU A 142 -9.57 -7.00 29.43
C GLU A 142 -8.26 -7.66 28.95
N ALA A 143 -8.14 -7.95 27.65
CA ALA A 143 -6.94 -8.55 27.08
C ALA A 143 -5.78 -7.54 26.98
N PHE A 144 -6.05 -6.24 27.07
CA PHE A 144 -5.06 -5.18 26.97
C PHE A 144 -4.79 -4.55 28.33
N ASP A 145 -3.51 -4.49 28.71
CA ASP A 145 -3.08 -3.92 29.99
C ASP A 145 -3.09 -2.38 29.96
N VAL A 146 -2.83 -1.81 28.79
CA VAL A 146 -2.82 -0.37 28.53
C VAL A 146 -3.53 -0.07 27.21
N MET A 147 -4.27 1.02 27.18
CA MET A 147 -4.89 1.54 25.99
C MET A 147 -4.58 3.04 25.87
N THR A 148 -3.85 3.45 24.84
CA THR A 148 -3.51 4.86 24.59
C THR A 148 -4.38 5.42 23.48
N PHE A 149 -5.14 6.46 23.81
CA PHE A 149 -6.12 7.07 22.93
C PHE A 149 -5.93 8.57 22.79
N SER A 150 -6.55 9.13 21.74
CA SER A 150 -6.78 10.56 21.64
C SER A 150 -8.12 10.90 22.30
N GLU A 151 -8.09 11.63 23.40
CA GLU A 151 -9.33 12.08 24.06
C GLU A 151 -10.10 13.12 23.23
N GLU A 152 -9.41 13.89 22.40
CA GLU A 152 -10.01 14.87 21.50
C GLU A 152 -10.26 14.25 20.13
N ALA A 153 -11.51 14.35 19.65
CA ALA A 153 -11.93 13.84 18.35
C ALA A 153 -11.15 14.43 17.16
N ASP A 154 -10.53 15.59 17.36
CA ASP A 154 -9.79 16.36 16.37
C ASP A 154 -8.27 16.37 16.63
N ALA A 155 -7.80 15.92 17.78
CA ALA A 155 -6.38 15.79 18.05
C ALA A 155 -5.82 14.63 17.24
N CYS A 156 -5.16 14.94 16.16
CA CYS A 156 -4.23 14.02 15.53
C CYS A 156 -3.03 13.87 16.48
N LEU A 157 -3.19 13.04 17.53
CA LEU A 157 -2.03 12.65 18.31
C LEU A 157 -1.02 12.04 17.33
N GLN A 158 0.12 12.71 17.24
CA GLN A 158 1.22 12.17 16.46
C GLN A 158 1.53 10.77 16.99
N PRO A 159 1.85 9.81 16.13
CA PRO A 159 2.11 8.44 16.57
C PRO A 159 3.15 8.33 17.69
N ASP A 160 4.14 9.24 17.71
CA ASP A 160 5.16 9.30 18.75
C ASP A 160 4.59 9.62 20.15
N ALA A 161 3.59 10.48 20.23
CA ALA A 161 2.94 10.80 21.50
C ALA A 161 2.20 9.58 22.09
N LEU A 162 1.52 8.79 21.24
CA LEU A 162 0.87 7.55 21.65
C LEU A 162 1.87 6.52 22.18
N TYR A 163 3.02 6.37 21.53
CA TYR A 163 4.05 5.43 21.96
C TYR A 163 4.75 5.89 23.25
N ARG A 164 5.04 7.20 23.39
CA ARG A 164 5.58 7.75 24.66
C ARG A 164 4.63 7.51 25.80
N GLN A 165 3.34 7.75 25.61
CA GLN A 165 2.33 7.48 26.63
C GLN A 165 2.30 6.00 27.00
N ALA A 166 2.27 5.11 25.99
CA ALA A 166 2.31 3.66 26.21
C ALA A 166 3.52 3.22 27.04
N LEU A 167 4.72 3.72 26.72
CA LEU A 167 5.94 3.42 27.46
C LEU A 167 5.88 3.94 28.90
N THR A 168 5.31 5.14 29.11
CA THR A 168 5.14 5.74 30.43
C THR A 168 4.18 4.92 31.28
N ASP A 169 3.03 4.54 30.72
CA ASP A 169 2.00 3.76 31.43
C ASP A 169 2.47 2.34 31.74
N LEU A 170 3.29 1.76 30.87
CA LEU A 170 3.92 0.46 31.10
C LEU A 170 5.08 0.53 32.10
N GLY A 171 5.74 1.67 32.24
CA GLY A 171 6.94 1.83 33.06
C GLY A 171 8.13 1.00 32.55
N ILE A 172 8.26 0.80 31.23
CA ILE A 172 9.35 0.02 30.61
C ILE A 172 10.06 0.81 29.53
N THR A 173 11.29 0.37 29.22
CA THR A 173 12.11 1.01 28.19
C THR A 173 11.76 0.49 26.79
N PRO A 174 12.01 1.28 25.73
CA PRO A 174 11.70 0.89 24.34
C PRO A 174 12.25 -0.47 23.94
N GLN A 175 13.45 -0.83 24.45
CA GLN A 175 14.14 -2.07 24.10
C GLN A 175 13.45 -3.35 24.62
N HIS A 176 12.45 -3.24 25.47
CA HIS A 176 11.64 -4.36 25.96
C HIS A 176 10.26 -4.43 25.33
N CYS A 177 9.99 -3.54 24.36
CA CYS A 177 8.74 -3.49 23.63
C CYS A 177 8.93 -3.89 22.17
N LEU A 178 7.88 -4.42 21.56
CA LEU A 178 7.76 -4.63 20.12
C LEU A 178 6.53 -3.89 19.63
N VAL A 179 6.62 -3.15 18.53
CA VAL A 179 5.48 -2.47 17.92
C VAL A 179 5.02 -3.25 16.70
N VAL A 180 3.72 -3.52 16.61
CA VAL A 180 3.05 -4.01 15.39
C VAL A 180 2.30 -2.83 14.77
N GLU A 181 2.76 -2.39 13.61
CA GLU A 181 2.31 -1.20 12.90
C GLU A 181 1.74 -1.51 11.51
N GLY A 182 0.73 -0.73 11.10
CA GLY A 182 0.14 -0.82 9.77
C GLY A 182 0.44 0.39 8.88
N THR A 183 1.21 1.38 9.38
CA THR A 183 1.42 2.68 8.73
C THR A 183 2.89 3.08 8.70
N VAL A 184 3.31 3.71 7.60
CA VAL A 184 4.69 4.21 7.44
C VAL A 184 5.02 5.27 8.50
N ASN A 185 4.12 6.24 8.71
CA ASN A 185 4.33 7.30 9.68
C ASN A 185 4.44 6.77 11.12
N GLY A 186 3.62 5.78 11.48
CA GLY A 186 3.70 5.13 12.77
C GLY A 186 4.99 4.34 12.96
N SER A 187 5.44 3.63 11.91
CA SER A 187 6.73 2.94 11.92
C SER A 187 7.90 3.90 12.12
N ALA A 188 7.92 5.01 11.38
CA ALA A 188 8.95 6.04 11.53
C ALA A 188 8.97 6.64 12.94
N ALA A 189 7.78 6.93 13.50
CA ALA A 189 7.66 7.47 14.87
C ALA A 189 8.15 6.48 15.94
N ALA A 190 7.79 5.20 15.82
CA ALA A 190 8.25 4.17 16.75
C ALA A 190 9.78 3.99 16.70
N LYS A 191 10.37 3.96 15.52
CA LYS A 191 11.83 3.89 15.33
C LYS A 191 12.56 5.09 15.91
N ALA A 192 12.01 6.30 15.73
CA ALA A 192 12.57 7.51 16.32
C ALA A 192 12.64 7.46 17.87
N LEU A 193 11.81 6.63 18.49
CA LEU A 193 11.81 6.34 19.92
C LEU A 193 12.66 5.13 20.31
N GLY A 194 13.35 4.49 19.36
CA GLY A 194 14.14 3.29 19.59
C GLY A 194 13.31 2.02 19.82
N LEU A 195 12.04 2.01 19.39
CA LEU A 195 11.17 0.84 19.47
C LEU A 195 11.41 -0.08 18.27
N PRO A 196 11.67 -1.38 18.46
CA PRO A 196 11.60 -2.38 17.41
C PRO A 196 10.20 -2.41 16.79
N VAL A 197 10.13 -2.45 15.45
CA VAL A 197 8.86 -2.35 14.72
C VAL A 197 8.73 -3.47 13.69
N ILE A 198 7.58 -4.13 13.70
CA ILE A 198 7.13 -5.00 12.62
C ILE A 198 6.01 -4.29 11.89
N MET A 199 6.12 -4.18 10.57
CA MET A 199 5.05 -3.65 9.74
C MET A 199 4.19 -4.76 9.17
N THR A 200 2.86 -4.63 9.38
CA THR A 200 1.87 -5.41 8.64
C THR A 200 1.16 -4.48 7.67
N ARG A 201 1.20 -4.79 6.36
CA ARG A 201 0.67 -3.89 5.33
C ARG A 201 -0.83 -3.68 5.47
N SER A 202 -1.24 -2.45 5.73
CA SER A 202 -2.64 -2.03 5.62
C SER A 202 -3.02 -1.84 4.15
N ALA A 203 -4.27 -2.14 3.80
CA ALA A 203 -4.85 -1.86 2.49
C ALA A 203 -4.80 -0.36 2.11
N PHE A 204 -4.56 0.52 3.09
CA PHE A 204 -4.40 1.97 2.94
C PHE A 204 -2.94 2.43 2.99
N CYS A 205 -1.97 1.52 2.99
CA CYS A 205 -0.55 1.85 2.91
C CYS A 205 -0.12 1.85 1.43
N LEU A 206 0.00 3.05 0.84
CA LEU A 206 0.33 3.20 -0.58
C LEU A 206 1.84 3.23 -0.86
N ASP A 207 2.67 3.47 0.15
CA ASP A 207 4.11 3.64 0.00
C ASP A 207 4.88 2.37 0.37
N ASN A 208 5.42 1.69 -0.66
CA ASN A 208 6.24 0.48 -0.48
C ASN A 208 7.73 0.79 -0.22
N THR A 209 8.17 2.04 -0.37
CA THR A 209 9.60 2.40 -0.41
C THR A 209 10.22 2.65 0.96
N GLU A 210 9.42 2.94 1.99
CA GLU A 210 9.93 3.27 3.34
C GLU A 210 9.83 2.09 4.33
N ALA A 211 9.27 0.96 3.91
CA ALA A 211 9.21 -0.25 4.75
C ALA A 211 10.57 -0.98 4.86
N ALA A 212 11.55 -0.58 4.06
CA ALA A 212 12.86 -1.25 3.97
C ALA A 212 13.68 -1.21 5.27
N ASP A 213 13.42 -0.26 6.14
CA ASP A 213 14.15 -0.09 7.42
C ASP A 213 13.44 -0.70 8.64
N SER A 214 12.31 -1.40 8.48
CA SER A 214 11.66 -2.10 9.60
C SER A 214 12.31 -3.46 9.85
N ALA A 215 12.21 -3.99 11.07
CA ALA A 215 12.67 -5.34 11.40
C ALA A 215 12.01 -6.42 10.50
N GLY A 216 10.92 -6.08 9.82
CA GLY A 216 10.24 -6.86 8.79
C GLY A 216 9.00 -6.14 8.31
N CYS A 217 8.65 -6.30 7.03
CA CYS A 217 7.39 -5.84 6.46
C CYS A 217 6.64 -7.04 5.89
N PHE A 218 5.49 -7.35 6.46
CA PHE A 218 4.69 -8.52 6.15
C PHE A 218 3.27 -8.11 5.74
N GLU A 219 2.57 -8.95 4.97
CA GLU A 219 1.17 -8.69 4.65
C GLU A 219 0.25 -8.80 5.88
N ASP A 220 0.53 -9.80 6.72
CA ASP A 220 -0.14 -10.05 8.00
C ASP A 220 0.82 -10.81 8.94
N LEU A 221 0.40 -11.05 10.18
CA LEU A 221 1.23 -11.77 11.14
C LEU A 221 1.53 -13.23 10.76
N PRO A 222 0.59 -14.03 10.20
CA PRO A 222 0.90 -15.37 9.72
C PRO A 222 1.97 -15.43 8.63
N SER A 223 2.09 -14.38 7.81
CA SER A 223 3.13 -14.29 6.77
C SER A 223 4.54 -14.26 7.34
N ILE A 224 4.73 -13.94 8.62
CA ILE A 224 6.02 -14.03 9.32
C ILE A 224 6.52 -15.47 9.36
N LEU A 225 5.61 -16.44 9.54
CA LEU A 225 5.96 -17.87 9.59
C LEU A 225 6.19 -18.47 8.20
N ALA A 226 5.42 -18.02 7.23
CA ALA A 226 5.34 -18.66 5.92
C ALA A 226 6.62 -18.48 5.07
N ARG A 227 7.55 -17.54 5.44
CA ARG A 227 8.71 -17.16 4.61
C ARG A 227 8.41 -16.93 3.11
N SER A 228 7.13 -17.17 2.73
CA SER A 228 6.55 -17.06 1.40
C SER A 228 5.33 -16.17 1.54
N GLY A 229 5.29 -14.98 1.02
CA GLY A 229 4.24 -13.98 1.20
C GLY A 229 2.81 -14.38 0.79
N GLU A 230 2.41 -15.62 1.01
CA GLU A 230 1.05 -16.11 0.78
C GLU A 230 0.16 -15.81 1.98
N ARG A 231 -0.93 -15.12 1.75
CA ARG A 231 -1.97 -14.83 2.74
C ARG A 231 -2.67 -16.11 3.14
N ARG A 232 -2.58 -16.47 4.40
CA ARG A 232 -3.31 -17.63 4.96
C ARG A 232 -4.70 -17.23 5.42
N LEU A 233 -5.70 -18.04 5.08
CA LEU A 233 -7.10 -17.83 5.46
C LEU A 233 -7.55 -18.69 6.66
N GLU A 234 -6.74 -19.65 7.09
CA GLU A 234 -7.07 -20.55 8.20
C GLU A 234 -6.45 -20.07 9.52
N PRO A 235 -7.14 -20.31 10.66
CA PRO A 235 -6.58 -20.03 11.99
C PRO A 235 -5.30 -20.82 12.23
N LEU A 236 -4.32 -20.24 12.90
CA LEU A 236 -3.08 -20.90 13.25
C LEU A 236 -3.33 -22.07 14.24
N SER A 237 -2.68 -23.19 14.02
CA SER A 237 -2.61 -24.31 14.98
C SER A 237 -1.86 -23.90 16.26
N ALA A 238 -1.90 -24.74 17.29
CA ALA A 238 -1.19 -24.45 18.53
C ALA A 238 0.33 -24.33 18.33
N ASP A 239 0.90 -25.21 17.51
CA ASP A 239 2.34 -25.19 17.21
C ASP A 239 2.71 -23.95 16.38
N GLU A 240 1.91 -23.60 15.38
CA GLU A 240 2.13 -22.39 14.58
C GLU A 240 2.01 -21.09 15.37
N ARG A 241 1.16 -21.06 16.41
CA ARG A 241 1.11 -19.91 17.34
C ARG A 241 2.39 -19.78 18.14
N ALA A 242 2.94 -20.87 18.63
CA ALA A 242 4.21 -20.89 19.32
C ALA A 242 5.36 -20.44 18.41
N ASP A 243 5.36 -20.92 17.16
CA ASP A 243 6.36 -20.53 16.15
C ASP A 243 6.25 -19.05 15.79
N LEU A 244 5.02 -18.51 15.63
CA LEU A 244 4.81 -17.07 15.41
C LEU A 244 5.41 -16.25 16.55
N PHE A 245 5.13 -16.67 17.79
CA PHE A 245 5.63 -15.95 18.95
C PHE A 245 7.15 -16.03 19.06
N ALA A 246 7.75 -17.18 18.79
CA ALA A 246 9.20 -17.34 18.73
C ALA A 246 9.84 -16.45 17.65
N ALA A 247 9.21 -16.35 16.47
CA ALA A 247 9.66 -15.47 15.40
C ALA A 247 9.57 -13.98 15.80
N LEU A 248 8.51 -13.57 16.51
CA LEU A 248 8.37 -12.22 17.03
C LEU A 248 9.44 -11.89 18.08
N GLN A 249 9.80 -12.83 18.95
CA GLN A 249 10.91 -12.66 19.90
C GLN A 249 12.25 -12.55 19.19
N GLN A 250 12.49 -13.32 18.12
CA GLN A 250 13.69 -13.22 17.32
C GLN A 250 13.78 -11.88 16.59
N LEU A 251 12.70 -11.40 16.00
CA LEU A 251 12.62 -10.07 15.38
C LEU A 251 12.89 -8.95 16.40
N HIS A 252 12.35 -9.08 17.60
CA HIS A 252 12.61 -8.14 18.70
C HIS A 252 14.08 -8.12 19.12
N SER A 253 14.73 -9.28 19.19
CA SER A 253 16.16 -9.38 19.61
C SER A 253 17.15 -8.99 18.50
N GLY A 254 16.68 -8.73 17.28
CA GLY A 254 17.55 -8.48 16.12
C GLY A 254 18.28 -9.73 15.63
N SER A 255 17.94 -10.92 16.14
CA SER A 255 18.56 -12.20 15.76
C SER A 255 17.79 -12.91 14.63
N TYR A 256 16.72 -12.31 14.15
CA TYR A 256 16.00 -12.80 12.97
C TYR A 256 16.73 -12.30 11.73
N ASP A 257 17.35 -13.22 11.01
CA ASP A 257 17.97 -12.95 9.70
C ASP A 257 16.84 -12.73 8.69
N CYS A 258 16.34 -11.50 8.64
CA CYS A 258 15.54 -11.05 7.51
C CYS A 258 16.48 -10.90 6.33
N ASP A 259 16.74 -11.98 5.61
CA ASP A 259 17.24 -11.86 4.25
C ASP A 259 16.18 -11.11 3.45
N PRO A 260 16.40 -9.84 3.07
CA PRO A 260 15.43 -9.07 2.29
C PRO A 260 15.13 -9.73 0.93
N THR A 261 15.89 -10.76 0.56
CA THR A 261 15.65 -11.58 -0.63
C THR A 261 14.74 -12.77 -0.35
N SER A 262 14.47 -13.11 0.92
CA SER A 262 13.63 -14.24 1.36
C SER A 262 12.14 -13.92 1.42
N THR A 263 11.69 -12.67 1.23
CA THR A 263 10.29 -12.35 0.96
C THR A 263 9.90 -12.73 -0.48
N LYS A 264 10.16 -13.97 -0.84
CA LYS A 264 9.59 -14.62 -2.02
C LYS A 264 8.21 -15.22 -1.71
N GLY A 265 7.27 -14.43 -1.31
CA GLY A 265 5.94 -14.55 -1.89
C GLY A 265 6.14 -14.15 -3.34
N ALA A 266 5.66 -14.93 -4.27
CA ALA A 266 5.90 -14.75 -5.70
C ALA A 266 5.42 -13.38 -6.18
N THR A 267 6.14 -12.34 -5.81
CA THR A 267 5.98 -11.01 -6.40
C THR A 267 6.45 -11.19 -7.83
N MET A 268 5.49 -11.30 -8.75
CA MET A 268 5.75 -11.46 -10.15
C MET A 268 6.77 -10.43 -10.59
N ARG A 269 7.88 -10.90 -11.13
CA ARG A 269 9.00 -10.06 -11.56
C ARG A 269 8.86 -9.72 -13.03
N VAL A 270 9.53 -8.69 -13.47
CA VAL A 270 9.67 -8.34 -14.88
C VAL A 270 10.19 -9.53 -15.69
N SER A 271 11.12 -10.31 -15.12
CA SER A 271 11.62 -11.56 -15.73
C SER A 271 10.53 -12.56 -16.05
N ASP A 272 9.45 -12.63 -15.27
CA ASP A 272 8.36 -13.57 -15.50
C ASP A 272 7.48 -13.12 -16.67
N ILE A 273 7.26 -11.82 -16.81
CA ILE A 273 6.63 -11.23 -18.01
C ILE A 273 7.46 -11.57 -19.25
N LEU A 274 8.78 -11.38 -19.19
CA LEU A 274 9.65 -11.65 -20.35
C LEU A 274 9.71 -13.14 -20.71
N LYS A 275 9.62 -14.07 -19.76
CA LYS A 275 9.51 -15.51 -20.05
C LYS A 275 8.27 -15.85 -20.88
N ILE A 276 7.14 -15.17 -20.58
CA ILE A 276 5.86 -15.42 -21.28
C ILE A 276 5.81 -14.69 -22.63
N LYS A 277 6.21 -13.41 -22.64
CA LYS A 277 6.13 -12.54 -23.81
C LYS A 277 7.27 -12.76 -24.81
N GLY A 278 8.41 -13.25 -24.32
CA GLY A 278 9.68 -13.24 -25.05
C GLY A 278 10.48 -11.96 -24.82
N SER A 279 11.78 -12.05 -25.07
CA SER A 279 12.75 -10.96 -24.90
C SER A 279 13.04 -10.17 -26.18
N ALA A 280 12.40 -10.51 -27.28
CA ALA A 280 12.63 -9.85 -28.58
C ALA A 280 12.09 -8.40 -28.56
N VAL A 281 12.98 -7.43 -28.66
CA VAL A 281 12.63 -6.01 -28.71
C VAL A 281 12.79 -5.49 -30.14
N LYS A 282 11.74 -4.83 -30.65
CA LYS A 282 11.83 -4.13 -31.92
C LYS A 282 12.57 -2.82 -31.75
N THR A 283 13.59 -2.61 -32.54
CA THR A 283 14.49 -1.45 -32.43
C THR A 283 14.57 -0.70 -33.75
N ILE A 284 14.94 0.57 -33.69
CA ILE A 284 15.13 1.44 -34.82
C ILE A 284 16.39 2.31 -34.59
N GLU A 285 17.02 2.73 -35.65
CA GLU A 285 18.18 3.63 -35.59
C GLU A 285 17.76 5.08 -35.45
N PRO A 286 18.54 5.92 -34.74
CA PRO A 286 18.22 7.35 -34.55
C PRO A 286 18.18 8.14 -35.84
N THR A 287 18.90 7.68 -36.88
CA THR A 287 18.98 8.28 -38.21
C THR A 287 17.85 7.85 -39.17
N ALA A 288 17.07 6.83 -38.76
CA ALA A 288 15.92 6.39 -39.54
C ALA A 288 14.86 7.49 -39.65
N THR A 289 14.06 7.48 -40.72
CA THR A 289 12.98 8.47 -40.88
C THR A 289 11.75 8.11 -40.06
N ILE A 290 10.97 9.12 -39.71
CA ILE A 290 9.67 8.94 -39.05
C ILE A 290 8.71 8.09 -39.90
N ARG A 291 8.79 8.19 -41.24
CA ARG A 291 8.05 7.31 -42.13
C ARG A 291 8.42 5.84 -41.94
N ALA A 292 9.70 5.53 -41.83
CA ALA A 292 10.19 4.19 -41.57
C ALA A 292 9.74 3.67 -40.21
N LEU A 293 9.78 4.54 -39.17
CA LEU A 293 9.25 4.23 -37.82
C LEU A 293 7.76 3.88 -37.88
N ALA A 294 6.94 4.72 -38.54
CA ALA A 294 5.49 4.50 -38.64
C ALA A 294 5.15 3.17 -39.35
N GLN A 295 5.89 2.85 -40.39
CA GLN A 295 5.78 1.57 -41.10
C GLN A 295 6.20 0.40 -40.20
N GLY A 296 7.30 0.54 -39.44
CA GLY A 296 7.79 -0.47 -38.54
C GLY A 296 6.80 -0.74 -37.37
N LEU A 297 6.28 0.29 -36.73
CA LEU A 297 5.26 0.14 -35.69
C LEU A 297 4.03 -0.64 -36.17
N ARG A 298 3.55 -0.31 -37.39
CA ARG A 298 2.42 -0.99 -38.03
C ARG A 298 2.71 -2.45 -38.39
N LEU A 299 3.84 -2.72 -39.02
CA LEU A 299 4.21 -4.06 -39.51
C LEU A 299 4.50 -5.02 -38.34
N GLU A 300 5.14 -4.51 -37.31
CA GLU A 300 5.50 -5.29 -36.14
C GLU A 300 4.37 -5.33 -35.05
N ALA A 301 3.28 -4.62 -35.31
CA ALA A 301 2.13 -4.49 -34.40
C ALA A 301 2.54 -4.09 -32.97
N VAL A 302 3.47 -3.12 -32.86
CA VAL A 302 3.98 -2.62 -31.57
C VAL A 302 3.70 -1.12 -31.41
N GLY A 303 3.40 -0.68 -30.17
CA GLY A 303 3.11 0.73 -29.85
C GLY A 303 4.36 1.59 -29.59
N ALA A 304 5.55 0.98 -29.49
CA ALA A 304 6.80 1.69 -29.30
C ALA A 304 7.99 0.88 -29.80
N MET A 305 9.08 1.58 -30.14
CA MET A 305 10.38 0.98 -30.48
C MET A 305 11.49 1.61 -29.65
N VAL A 306 12.46 0.80 -29.25
CA VAL A 306 13.68 1.29 -28.62
C VAL A 306 14.63 1.78 -29.67
N VAL A 307 15.17 2.98 -29.51
CA VAL A 307 16.15 3.56 -30.42
C VAL A 307 17.54 3.15 -29.97
N LYS A 308 18.28 2.47 -30.88
CA LYS A 308 19.64 1.98 -30.62
C LYS A 308 20.61 2.50 -31.67
N ASP A 309 21.82 2.78 -31.21
CA ASP A 309 22.92 3.08 -32.16
C ASP A 309 23.50 1.81 -32.82
N ALA A 310 24.41 2.01 -33.74
CA ALA A 310 25.11 0.93 -34.44
C ALA A 310 25.93 0.02 -33.52
N LYS A 311 26.25 0.45 -32.29
CA LYS A 311 26.93 -0.34 -31.25
C LYS A 311 25.97 -1.09 -30.34
N GLY A 312 24.66 -0.93 -30.54
CA GLY A 312 23.61 -1.58 -29.74
C GLY A 312 23.24 -0.86 -28.46
N ALA A 313 23.82 0.31 -28.18
CA ALA A 313 23.49 1.10 -27.00
C ALA A 313 22.12 1.79 -27.15
N VAL A 314 21.34 1.78 -26.08
CA VAL A 314 20.02 2.44 -26.04
C VAL A 314 20.23 3.96 -26.05
N GLN A 315 19.75 4.64 -27.08
CA GLN A 315 19.81 6.08 -27.26
C GLN A 315 18.50 6.78 -26.90
N GLY A 316 17.38 6.04 -26.93
CA GLY A 316 16.09 6.60 -26.69
C GLY A 316 14.96 5.58 -26.81
N ILE A 317 13.74 6.08 -26.65
CA ILE A 317 12.50 5.35 -26.94
C ILE A 317 11.55 6.26 -27.73
N ILE A 318 10.79 5.68 -28.64
CA ILE A 318 9.81 6.41 -29.43
C ILE A 318 8.53 5.58 -29.60
N SER A 319 7.37 6.24 -29.54
CA SER A 319 6.06 5.61 -29.50
C SER A 319 5.07 6.29 -30.48
N GLU A 320 3.92 5.65 -30.68
CA GLU A 320 2.78 6.22 -31.43
C GLU A 320 2.35 7.60 -30.90
N ARG A 321 2.47 7.84 -29.57
CA ARG A 321 2.14 9.13 -28.96
C ARG A 321 3.08 10.22 -29.43
N ASP A 322 4.35 9.90 -29.64
CA ASP A 322 5.34 10.87 -30.12
C ASP A 322 5.09 11.21 -31.59
N LEU A 323 4.65 10.24 -32.40
CA LEU A 323 4.18 10.49 -33.76
C LEU A 323 2.97 11.45 -33.80
N ALA A 324 1.98 11.22 -32.90
CA ALA A 324 0.80 12.09 -32.84
C ALA A 324 1.17 13.54 -32.44
N ARG A 325 2.10 13.71 -31.49
CA ARG A 325 2.62 15.03 -31.10
C ARG A 325 3.43 15.67 -32.23
N GLY A 326 4.34 14.90 -32.83
CA GLY A 326 5.13 15.38 -33.95
C GLY A 326 4.30 15.82 -35.16
N LEU A 327 3.19 15.11 -35.43
CA LEU A 327 2.26 15.50 -36.48
C LEU A 327 1.62 16.85 -36.22
N ALA A 328 1.26 17.13 -34.99
CA ALA A 328 0.69 18.44 -34.56
C ALA A 328 1.72 19.58 -34.64
N GLU A 329 3.02 19.27 -34.43
CA GLU A 329 4.10 20.27 -34.36
C GLU A 329 4.73 20.51 -35.78
N TYR A 330 4.98 19.46 -36.57
CA TYR A 330 5.75 19.52 -37.79
C TYR A 330 4.91 19.27 -39.08
N GLY A 331 3.64 18.88 -38.90
CA GLY A 331 2.71 18.70 -40.03
C GLY A 331 3.26 17.79 -41.13
N ASN A 332 3.29 18.31 -42.36
CA ASN A 332 3.72 17.56 -43.56
C ASN A 332 5.21 17.24 -43.61
N ASP A 333 6.05 17.90 -42.87
CA ASP A 333 7.50 17.66 -42.85
C ASP A 333 7.89 16.46 -41.98
N LEU A 334 7.04 16.09 -41.06
CA LEU A 334 7.25 15.02 -40.07
C LEU A 334 7.75 13.70 -40.71
N PRO A 335 7.18 13.17 -41.81
CA PRO A 335 7.58 11.87 -42.35
C PRO A 335 9.04 11.79 -42.81
N SER A 336 9.65 12.92 -43.19
CA SER A 336 11.03 13.02 -43.68
C SER A 336 12.04 13.24 -42.54
N MET A 337 11.59 13.62 -41.34
CA MET A 337 12.45 13.90 -40.18
C MET A 337 13.06 12.61 -39.63
N GLN A 338 14.18 12.75 -38.94
CA GLN A 338 14.85 11.64 -38.27
C GLN A 338 14.18 11.32 -36.92
N VAL A 339 14.20 10.04 -36.53
CA VAL A 339 13.70 9.53 -35.24
C VAL A 339 14.34 10.27 -34.07
N SER A 340 15.62 10.60 -34.17
CA SER A 340 16.38 11.33 -33.13
C SER A 340 15.77 12.67 -32.72
N VAL A 341 14.97 13.31 -33.62
CA VAL A 341 14.31 14.58 -33.31
C VAL A 341 13.14 14.44 -32.34
N LEU A 342 12.41 13.31 -32.44
CA LEU A 342 11.18 13.09 -31.68
C LEU A 342 11.35 12.11 -30.52
N MET A 343 12.41 11.30 -30.52
CA MET A 343 12.59 10.30 -29.45
C MET A 343 12.79 10.91 -28.10
N THR A 344 12.31 10.23 -27.07
CA THR A 344 12.65 10.53 -25.67
C THR A 344 14.07 10.00 -25.40
N GLN A 345 15.03 10.89 -25.16
CA GLN A 345 16.44 10.54 -24.94
C GLN A 345 16.71 10.07 -23.51
N THR A 346 16.06 10.67 -22.50
CA THR A 346 16.19 10.24 -21.10
C THR A 346 15.27 9.06 -20.86
N VAL A 347 15.80 7.85 -21.10
CA VAL A 347 15.02 6.62 -20.97
C VAL A 347 15.02 6.12 -19.53
N ILE A 348 13.83 5.97 -18.96
CA ILE A 348 13.66 5.26 -17.69
C ILE A 348 13.63 3.77 -18.01
N THR A 349 14.45 2.99 -17.32
CA THR A 349 14.59 1.55 -17.51
C THR A 349 14.22 0.80 -16.22
N CYS A 350 14.03 -0.51 -16.33
CA CYS A 350 13.89 -1.41 -15.20
C CYS A 350 14.81 -2.63 -15.36
N ALA A 351 15.00 -3.35 -14.25
CA ALA A 351 15.76 -4.61 -14.23
C ALA A 351 14.80 -5.82 -14.28
N PRO A 352 15.25 -7.00 -14.73
CA PRO A 352 14.44 -8.23 -14.70
C PRO A 352 13.98 -8.62 -13.29
N GLU A 353 14.73 -8.24 -12.28
CA GLU A 353 14.48 -8.52 -10.84
C GLU A 353 13.42 -7.59 -10.25
N ASP A 354 13.12 -6.47 -10.91
CA ASP A 354 12.12 -5.52 -10.44
C ASP A 354 10.73 -6.17 -10.37
N SER A 355 9.96 -5.82 -9.32
CA SER A 355 8.60 -6.31 -9.19
C SER A 355 7.67 -5.63 -10.22
N VAL A 356 6.74 -6.40 -10.76
CA VAL A 356 5.71 -5.88 -11.70
C VAL A 356 4.93 -4.73 -11.06
N ALA A 357 4.69 -4.79 -9.75
CA ALA A 357 4.03 -3.72 -8.99
C ALA A 357 4.86 -2.42 -8.95
N ALA A 358 6.18 -2.51 -8.76
CA ALA A 358 7.07 -1.35 -8.80
C ALA A 358 7.11 -0.72 -10.19
N VAL A 359 7.20 -1.54 -11.22
CA VAL A 359 7.17 -1.10 -12.63
C VAL A 359 5.84 -0.43 -12.96
N ALA A 360 4.69 -0.99 -12.53
CA ALA A 360 3.37 -0.38 -12.69
C ALA A 360 3.31 1.02 -12.08
N LYS A 361 3.87 1.18 -10.88
CA LYS A 361 3.93 2.45 -10.15
C LYS A 361 4.75 3.49 -10.92
N VAL A 362 5.94 3.11 -11.40
CA VAL A 362 6.80 3.98 -12.22
C VAL A 362 6.08 4.42 -13.49
N MET A 363 5.45 3.48 -14.22
CA MET A 363 4.70 3.78 -15.44
C MET A 363 3.57 4.77 -15.19
N THR A 364 2.79 4.56 -14.13
CA THR A 364 1.65 5.42 -13.77
C THR A 364 2.12 6.81 -13.32
N HIS A 365 3.09 6.87 -12.41
CA HIS A 365 3.58 8.11 -11.85
C HIS A 365 4.27 9.00 -12.89
N ARG A 366 5.08 8.39 -13.75
CA ARG A 366 5.81 9.08 -14.84
C ARG A 366 5.00 9.22 -16.11
N ARG A 367 3.77 8.66 -16.17
CA ARG A 367 2.88 8.66 -17.34
C ARG A 367 3.53 8.04 -18.58
N ILE A 368 4.37 7.03 -18.37
CA ILE A 368 5.05 6.27 -19.43
C ILE A 368 4.37 4.90 -19.60
N ARG A 369 4.31 4.42 -20.83
CA ARG A 369 3.59 3.18 -21.17
C ARG A 369 4.52 2.03 -21.53
N HIS A 370 5.81 2.29 -21.69
CA HIS A 370 6.82 1.32 -22.10
C HIS A 370 8.09 1.56 -21.29
N LEU A 371 8.63 0.52 -20.69
CA LEU A 371 9.92 0.53 -20.00
C LEU A 371 10.85 -0.49 -20.64
N PRO A 372 11.99 -0.08 -21.19
CA PRO A 372 13.06 -1.00 -21.58
C PRO A 372 13.62 -1.70 -20.34
N VAL A 373 13.80 -3.01 -20.46
CA VAL A 373 14.44 -3.86 -19.44
C VAL A 373 15.92 -3.96 -19.80
N VAL A 374 16.79 -3.66 -18.83
CA VAL A 374 18.24 -3.59 -19.06
C VAL A 374 18.96 -4.48 -18.06
N ILE A 375 19.96 -5.25 -18.56
CA ILE A 375 20.89 -6.06 -17.76
C ILE A 375 22.30 -5.60 -18.10
N ASN A 376 23.07 -5.16 -17.12
CA ASN A 376 24.45 -4.68 -17.30
C ASN A 376 24.61 -3.66 -18.45
N GLY A 377 23.64 -2.74 -18.58
CA GLY A 377 23.64 -1.73 -19.63
C GLY A 377 23.16 -2.20 -21.00
N GLN A 378 22.84 -3.48 -21.17
CA GLN A 378 22.34 -4.08 -22.40
C GLN A 378 20.82 -4.24 -22.39
N LEU A 379 20.17 -3.96 -23.51
CA LEU A 379 18.73 -4.13 -23.67
C LEU A 379 18.37 -5.63 -23.64
N ALA A 380 17.59 -6.03 -22.61
CA ALA A 380 17.16 -7.41 -22.40
C ALA A 380 15.67 -7.65 -22.72
N GLY A 381 14.87 -6.59 -22.83
CA GLY A 381 13.44 -6.70 -23.08
C GLY A 381 12.73 -5.35 -23.12
N LEU A 382 11.42 -5.39 -23.33
CA LEU A 382 10.54 -4.22 -23.26
C LEU A 382 9.22 -4.61 -22.59
N VAL A 383 8.87 -3.94 -21.52
CA VAL A 383 7.59 -4.13 -20.81
C VAL A 383 6.66 -2.98 -21.14
N SER A 384 5.42 -3.29 -21.51
CA SER A 384 4.36 -2.30 -21.73
C SER A 384 3.39 -2.26 -20.54
N ILE A 385 2.65 -1.16 -20.41
CA ILE A 385 1.57 -1.06 -19.41
C ILE A 385 0.49 -2.13 -19.63
N GLY A 386 0.27 -2.58 -20.87
CA GLY A 386 -0.65 -3.67 -21.18
C GLY A 386 -0.18 -5.01 -20.62
N ASP A 387 1.13 -5.30 -20.67
CA ASP A 387 1.72 -6.49 -20.08
C ASP A 387 1.51 -6.48 -18.55
N VAL A 388 1.79 -5.35 -17.93
CA VAL A 388 1.60 -5.14 -16.47
C VAL A 388 0.14 -5.30 -16.05
N LEU A 389 -0.80 -4.70 -16.79
CA LEU A 389 -2.25 -4.78 -16.51
C LEU A 389 -2.76 -6.21 -16.70
N LYS A 390 -2.35 -6.90 -17.75
CA LYS A 390 -2.76 -8.29 -18.01
C LYS A 390 -2.39 -9.17 -16.82
N HIS A 391 -1.15 -9.10 -16.35
CA HIS A 391 -0.70 -9.91 -15.23
C HIS A 391 -1.40 -9.56 -13.91
N ARG A 392 -1.70 -8.28 -13.67
CA ARG A 392 -2.48 -7.90 -12.47
C ARG A 392 -3.92 -8.37 -12.55
N LEU A 393 -4.52 -8.40 -13.74
CA LEU A 393 -5.86 -8.97 -13.95
C LEU A 393 -5.86 -10.48 -13.74
N ASP A 394 -4.85 -11.18 -14.25
CA ASP A 394 -4.71 -12.63 -14.08
C ASP A 394 -4.53 -12.99 -12.58
N GLU A 395 -3.76 -12.22 -11.83
CA GLU A 395 -3.56 -12.35 -10.38
C GLU A 395 -4.88 -12.15 -9.62
N VAL A 396 -5.60 -11.07 -9.89
CA VAL A 396 -6.91 -10.76 -9.27
C VAL A 396 -7.96 -11.82 -9.67
N GLN A 397 -7.94 -12.32 -10.90
CA GLN A 397 -8.85 -13.35 -11.38
C GLN A 397 -8.58 -14.70 -10.69
N LEU A 398 -7.30 -15.04 -10.47
CA LEU A 398 -6.92 -16.24 -9.73
C LEU A 398 -7.40 -16.15 -8.28
N GLU A 399 -7.20 -15.01 -7.61
CA GLU A 399 -7.71 -14.76 -6.26
C GLU A 399 -9.24 -14.89 -6.20
N ALA A 400 -9.95 -14.30 -7.18
CA ALA A 400 -11.41 -14.39 -7.26
C ALA A 400 -11.91 -15.83 -7.51
N ASN A 401 -11.21 -16.61 -8.31
CA ASN A 401 -11.56 -18.02 -8.59
C ASN A 401 -11.32 -18.88 -7.35
N VAL A 402 -10.19 -18.71 -6.67
CA VAL A 402 -9.90 -19.40 -5.40
C VAL A 402 -10.99 -19.10 -4.36
N LEU A 403 -11.39 -17.84 -4.20
CA LEU A 403 -12.47 -17.44 -3.29
C LEU A 403 -13.83 -18.06 -3.68
N ARG A 404 -14.12 -18.18 -4.98
CA ARG A 404 -15.35 -18.81 -5.47
C ARG A 404 -15.36 -20.32 -5.20
N ASP A 405 -14.25 -21.00 -5.43
CA ASP A 405 -14.11 -22.43 -5.21
C ASP A 405 -14.23 -22.76 -3.70
N PHE A 406 -13.68 -21.93 -2.83
CA PHE A 406 -13.88 -22.02 -1.38
C PHE A 406 -15.35 -21.81 -0.96
N ALA A 407 -16.06 -20.88 -1.59
CA ALA A 407 -17.48 -20.65 -1.31
C ALA A 407 -18.37 -21.82 -1.77
N LEU A 408 -17.99 -22.52 -2.83
CA LEU A 408 -18.70 -23.70 -3.35
C LEU A 408 -18.41 -24.99 -2.56
N ALA A 409 -17.20 -25.13 -2.01
CA ALA A 409 -16.83 -26.29 -1.19
C ALA A 409 -17.47 -26.30 0.21
N ARG A 410 -18.17 -25.24 0.60
CA ARG A 410 -18.90 -25.08 1.89
C ARG A 410 -20.40 -25.37 1.80
N LYS A 411 -20.90 -25.85 0.67
CA LYS A 411 -22.25 -26.39 0.51
C LYS A 411 -22.21 -27.92 0.46
#